data_3f4e51517d079c5674daf2f88d83d601
#
_entry.id   3f4e51517d079c5674daf2f88d83d601
#
_cell.length_a   1.000
_cell.length_b   1.000
_cell.length_c   1.000
_cell.angle_alpha   90.00
_cell.angle_beta   90.00
_cell.angle_gamma   90.00
#
_symmetry.space_group_name_H-M   'P 1'
#
loop_
_entity.id
_entity.type
_entity.pdbx_description
1 polymer ?
#
loop_
_entity_poly.entity_id
_entity_poly.type
_entity_poly.pdbx_seq_one_letter_code
_entity_poly.pdbx_strand_id
1 'polypeptide(L)'
;MMDSSKLENDLVSELKLSNLQAKVYLLVTCFGKMSSEIISQKLKISLDDAQNTSKDLMTLGAFIDITESEFEAMHPRFTAVNMYRRMCERENIEFKRNKIVDSIGVILEKPYEDARTK
;
A
#
# COMPACT_ATOMS: atom_id res chain seq x y z
N MET A 1 7.40 -3.30 18.03
CA MET A 1 7.95 -3.22 16.67
C MET A 1 6.99 -3.89 15.70
N MET A 2 6.79 -3.29 14.55
CA MET A 2 5.87 -3.82 13.54
C MET A 2 6.50 -5.00 12.79
N ASP A 3 5.72 -6.06 12.61
CA ASP A 3 6.17 -7.22 11.84
C ASP A 3 5.78 -7.03 10.37
N SER A 4 6.73 -6.55 9.58
CA SER A 4 6.51 -6.28 8.15
C SER A 4 6.20 -7.55 7.36
N SER A 5 6.77 -8.69 7.74
CA SER A 5 6.53 -9.96 7.04
C SER A 5 5.06 -10.38 7.17
N LYS A 6 4.49 -10.24 8.35
CA LYS A 6 3.08 -10.56 8.56
C LYS A 6 2.19 -9.63 7.77
N LEU A 7 2.49 -8.32 7.79
CA LEU A 7 1.72 -7.34 7.02
C LEU A 7 1.79 -7.62 5.53
N GLU A 8 2.97 -7.93 5.00
CA GLU A 8 3.09 -8.29 3.59
C GLU A 8 2.25 -9.52 3.25
N ASN A 9 2.32 -10.56 4.09
CA ASN A 9 1.56 -11.77 3.86
C ASN A 9 0.05 -11.51 3.88
N ASP A 10 -0.41 -10.69 4.82
CA ASP A 10 -1.83 -10.34 4.91
C ASP A 10 -2.28 -9.54 3.69
N LEU A 11 -1.46 -8.60 3.23
CA LEU A 11 -1.77 -7.81 2.03
C LEU A 11 -1.88 -8.71 0.80
N VAL A 12 -0.99 -9.67 0.66
CA VAL A 12 -1.01 -10.59 -0.47
C VAL A 12 -2.21 -11.53 -0.36
N SER A 13 -2.47 -12.11 0.80
CA SER A 13 -3.54 -13.09 0.94
C SER A 13 -4.94 -12.47 0.95
N GLU A 14 -5.12 -11.33 1.63
CA GLU A 14 -6.44 -10.73 1.80
C GLU A 14 -6.82 -9.76 0.69
N LEU A 15 -5.85 -9.01 0.16
CA LEU A 15 -6.11 -8.00 -0.86
C LEU A 15 -5.68 -8.45 -2.25
N LYS A 16 -5.06 -9.61 -2.35
CA LYS A 16 -4.56 -10.17 -3.61
C LYS A 16 -3.53 -9.26 -4.29
N LEU A 17 -2.75 -8.55 -3.49
CA LEU A 17 -1.63 -7.79 -4.01
C LEU A 17 -0.49 -8.71 -4.39
N SER A 18 0.33 -8.29 -5.35
CA SER A 18 1.60 -8.97 -5.58
C SER A 18 2.55 -8.66 -4.43
N ASN A 19 3.61 -9.45 -4.28
CA ASN A 19 4.63 -9.17 -3.26
C ASN A 19 5.22 -7.78 -3.45
N LEU A 20 5.49 -7.38 -4.67
CA LEU A 20 6.06 -6.07 -4.96
C LEU A 20 5.09 -4.94 -4.64
N GLN A 21 3.81 -5.10 -4.98
CA GLN A 21 2.79 -4.12 -4.63
C GLN A 21 2.70 -3.94 -3.12
N ALA A 22 2.74 -5.05 -2.36
CA ALA A 22 2.69 -4.98 -0.91
C ALA A 22 3.90 -4.24 -0.34
N LYS A 23 5.10 -4.50 -0.87
CA LYS A 23 6.32 -3.83 -0.42
C LYS A 23 6.28 -2.32 -0.71
N VAL A 24 5.86 -1.94 -1.89
CA VAL A 24 5.77 -0.52 -2.26
C VAL A 24 4.71 0.19 -1.43
N TYR A 25 3.57 -0.45 -1.23
CA TYR A 25 2.51 0.10 -0.40
C TYR A 25 3.00 0.38 1.03
N LEU A 26 3.66 -0.61 1.64
CA LEU A 26 4.17 -0.45 3.01
C LEU A 26 5.25 0.62 3.09
N LEU A 27 6.14 0.68 2.10
CA LEU A 27 7.22 1.65 2.09
C LEU A 27 6.69 3.08 2.09
N VAL A 28 5.80 3.41 1.16
CA VAL A 28 5.28 4.77 1.05
C VAL A 28 4.35 5.11 2.21
N THR A 29 3.55 4.15 2.65
CA THR A 29 2.64 4.37 3.79
C THR A 29 3.41 4.68 5.07
N CYS A 30 4.47 3.94 5.33
CA CYS A 30 5.21 4.04 6.60
C CYS A 30 6.27 5.15 6.61
N PHE A 31 6.79 5.54 5.45
CA PHE A 31 7.90 6.50 5.39
C PHE A 31 7.56 7.82 4.72
N GLY A 32 6.37 7.94 4.14
CA GLY A 32 5.91 9.18 3.54
C GLY A 32 6.08 9.21 2.03
N LYS A 33 5.62 10.30 1.42
CA LYS A 33 5.69 10.43 -0.03
C LYS A 33 7.12 10.27 -0.54
N MET A 34 7.23 9.67 -1.71
CA MET A 34 8.54 9.52 -2.33
C MET A 34 8.42 9.31 -3.83
N SER A 35 9.54 9.54 -4.52
CA SER A 35 9.61 9.37 -5.96
C SER A 35 9.86 7.92 -6.33
N SER A 36 9.57 7.59 -7.59
CA SER A 36 9.88 6.26 -8.14
C SER A 36 11.37 5.95 -8.01
N GLU A 37 12.23 6.96 -8.17
CA GLU A 37 13.67 6.78 -8.04
C GLU A 37 14.04 6.32 -6.63
N ILE A 38 13.47 6.97 -5.62
CA ILE A 38 13.73 6.59 -4.23
C ILE A 38 13.19 5.20 -3.93
N ILE A 39 11.98 4.89 -4.41
CA ILE A 39 11.39 3.55 -4.25
C ILE A 39 12.31 2.50 -4.88
N SER A 40 12.77 2.77 -6.08
CA SER A 40 13.69 1.89 -6.81
C SER A 40 14.96 1.61 -5.98
N GLN A 41 15.54 2.65 -5.43
CA GLN A 41 16.77 2.54 -4.64
C GLN A 41 16.53 1.77 -3.33
N LYS A 42 15.46 2.09 -2.62
CA LYS A 42 15.18 1.47 -1.32
C LYS A 42 14.83 -0.01 -1.44
N LEU A 43 14.11 -0.38 -2.48
CA LEU A 43 13.69 -1.77 -2.67
C LEU A 43 14.61 -2.56 -3.61
N LYS A 44 15.59 -1.88 -4.20
CA LYS A 44 16.56 -2.50 -5.13
C LYS A 44 15.84 -3.15 -6.31
N ILE A 45 14.93 -2.40 -6.90
CA ILE A 45 14.16 -2.79 -8.08
C ILE A 45 14.43 -1.79 -9.20
N SER A 46 14.04 -2.12 -10.42
CA SER A 46 14.21 -1.20 -11.54
C SER A 46 13.31 0.03 -11.39
N LEU A 47 13.69 1.12 -12.03
CA LEU A 47 12.88 2.33 -12.03
C LEU A 47 11.50 2.06 -12.66
N ASP A 48 11.49 1.28 -13.74
CA ASP A 48 10.23 0.91 -14.40
C ASP A 48 9.31 0.15 -13.45
N ASP A 49 9.85 -0.82 -12.70
CA ASP A 49 9.05 -1.57 -11.74
C ASP A 49 8.51 -0.67 -10.64
N ALA A 50 9.33 0.26 -10.14
CA ALA A 50 8.90 1.20 -9.11
C ALA A 50 7.77 2.10 -9.63
N GLN A 51 7.92 2.62 -10.84
CA GLN A 51 6.93 3.50 -11.44
C GLN A 51 5.62 2.75 -11.75
N ASN A 52 5.72 1.60 -12.39
CA ASN A 52 4.53 0.82 -12.77
C ASN A 52 3.79 0.30 -11.54
N THR A 53 4.49 -0.17 -10.52
CA THR A 53 3.87 -0.66 -9.30
C THR A 53 3.15 0.46 -8.56
N SER A 54 3.76 1.65 -8.50
CA SER A 54 3.13 2.81 -7.88
C SER A 54 1.86 3.23 -8.62
N LYS A 55 1.88 3.18 -9.95
CA LYS A 55 0.68 3.46 -10.75
C LYS A 55 -0.40 2.41 -10.54
N ASP A 56 -0.01 1.14 -10.38
CA ASP A 56 -0.97 0.09 -10.04
C ASP A 56 -1.67 0.41 -8.71
N LEU A 57 -0.90 0.87 -7.73
CA LEU A 57 -1.46 1.21 -6.42
C LEU A 57 -2.36 2.43 -6.47
N MET A 58 -2.12 3.35 -7.41
CA MET A 58 -3.07 4.44 -7.69
C MET A 58 -4.40 3.89 -8.19
N THR A 59 -4.32 2.98 -9.16
CA THR A 59 -5.52 2.35 -9.74
C THR A 59 -6.29 1.57 -8.67
N LEU A 60 -5.57 0.93 -7.75
CA LEU A 60 -6.18 0.17 -6.66
C LEU A 60 -6.74 1.04 -5.54
N GLY A 61 -6.50 2.35 -5.60
CA GLY A 61 -7.07 3.28 -4.63
C GLY A 61 -6.23 3.49 -3.38
N ALA A 62 -4.96 3.16 -3.42
CA ALA A 62 -4.06 3.30 -2.27
C ALA A 62 -3.21 4.56 -2.33
N PHE A 63 -2.80 4.96 -3.53
CA PHE A 63 -1.87 6.09 -3.73
C PHE A 63 -2.52 7.20 -4.53
N ILE A 64 -1.98 8.40 -4.35
CA ILE A 64 -2.22 9.54 -5.23
C ILE A 64 -0.88 9.98 -5.80
N ASP A 65 -0.90 10.55 -6.99
CA ASP A 65 0.30 11.11 -7.60
C ASP A 65 0.44 12.58 -7.17
N ILE A 66 1.63 12.92 -6.68
CA ILE A 66 1.97 14.31 -6.36
C ILE A 66 2.53 14.97 -7.62
N THR A 67 3.39 14.23 -8.33
CA THR A 67 3.88 14.58 -9.65
C THR A 67 3.84 13.31 -10.50
N GLU A 68 4.32 13.37 -11.74
CA GLU A 68 4.37 12.20 -12.63
C GLU A 68 5.15 11.02 -12.03
N SER A 69 6.10 11.31 -11.15
CA SER A 69 6.98 10.27 -10.61
C SER A 69 7.06 10.26 -9.08
N GLU A 70 6.22 11.06 -8.41
CA GLU A 70 6.21 11.13 -6.94
C GLU A 70 4.83 10.75 -6.42
N PHE A 71 4.79 9.88 -5.43
CA PHE A 71 3.55 9.29 -4.94
C PHE A 71 3.41 9.44 -3.43
N GLU A 72 2.17 9.55 -2.98
CA GLU A 72 1.81 9.59 -1.56
C GLU A 72 0.72 8.57 -1.29
N ALA A 73 0.73 7.99 -0.10
CA ALA A 73 -0.32 7.06 0.32
C ALA A 73 -1.42 7.83 1.06
N MET A 74 -2.66 7.41 0.85
CA MET A 74 -3.77 7.90 1.65
C MET A 74 -3.80 7.12 2.97
N HIS A 75 -4.64 7.57 3.92
CA HIS A 75 -4.68 6.98 5.25
C HIS A 75 -4.95 5.47 5.19
N PRO A 76 -4.17 4.64 5.91
CA PRO A 76 -4.23 3.18 5.75
C PRO A 76 -5.56 2.56 6.17
N ARG A 77 -6.28 3.16 7.11
CA ARG A 77 -7.61 2.64 7.49
C ARG A 77 -8.59 2.76 6.33
N PHE A 78 -8.41 3.78 5.51
CA PHE A 78 -9.19 3.96 4.29
C PHE A 78 -8.68 3.06 3.17
N THR A 79 -7.36 3.07 2.92
CA THR A 79 -6.81 2.38 1.75
C THR A 79 -6.92 0.87 1.86
N ALA A 80 -6.75 0.30 3.05
CA ALA A 80 -6.87 -1.14 3.23
C ALA A 80 -8.27 -1.62 2.88
N VAL A 81 -9.30 -0.95 3.40
CA VAL A 81 -10.68 -1.32 3.12
C VAL A 81 -11.03 -1.05 1.66
N ASN A 82 -10.54 0.07 1.11
CA ASN A 82 -10.82 0.43 -0.28
C ASN A 82 -10.23 -0.59 -1.26
N MET A 83 -9.00 -1.01 -1.02
CA MET A 83 -8.37 -2.04 -1.85
C MET A 83 -9.08 -3.38 -1.71
N TYR A 84 -9.54 -3.71 -0.49
CA TYR A 84 -10.28 -4.93 -0.24
C TYR A 84 -11.61 -4.91 -1.02
N ARG A 85 -12.33 -3.81 -0.97
CA ARG A 85 -13.59 -3.68 -1.71
C ARG A 85 -13.37 -3.86 -3.21
N ARG A 86 -12.32 -3.24 -3.75
CA ARG A 86 -12.00 -3.37 -5.18
C ARG A 86 -11.61 -4.81 -5.55
N MET A 87 -10.91 -5.48 -4.65
CA MET A 87 -10.57 -6.89 -4.86
C MET A 87 -11.82 -7.76 -4.86
N CYS A 88 -12.75 -7.51 -3.94
CA CYS A 88 -14.00 -8.25 -3.90
C CYS A 88 -14.81 -8.07 -5.18
N GLU A 89 -14.86 -6.85 -5.71
CA GLU A 89 -15.53 -6.57 -6.98
C GLU A 89 -14.88 -7.32 -8.13
N ARG A 90 -13.55 -7.27 -8.19
CA ARG A 90 -12.78 -7.91 -9.26
C ARG A 90 -12.91 -9.43 -9.23
N GLU A 91 -12.91 -10.02 -8.03
CA GLU A 91 -12.97 -11.47 -7.83
C GLU A 91 -14.40 -11.99 -7.70
N ASN A 92 -15.38 -11.11 -7.79
CA ASN A 92 -16.79 -11.45 -7.64
C ASN A 92 -17.08 -12.13 -6.30
N ILE A 93 -16.50 -11.58 -5.23
CA ILE A 93 -16.65 -12.04 -3.86
C ILE A 93 -17.51 -11.01 -3.13
N GLU A 94 -18.41 -11.48 -2.26
CA GLU A 94 -19.23 -10.58 -1.47
C GLU A 94 -18.37 -9.71 -0.55
N PHE A 95 -18.62 -8.40 -0.55
CA PHE A 95 -17.89 -7.47 0.31
C PHE A 95 -18.47 -7.55 1.73
N LYS A 96 -17.71 -8.10 2.63
CA LYS A 96 -18.05 -8.21 4.06
C LYS A 96 -16.92 -7.68 4.90
N ARG A 97 -17.24 -7.28 6.14
CA ARG A 97 -16.20 -6.85 7.07
C ARG A 97 -15.15 -7.96 7.22
N ASN A 98 -13.90 -7.59 7.08
CA ASN A 98 -12.76 -8.49 7.19
C ASN A 98 -11.86 -7.99 8.32
N LYS A 99 -11.77 -8.77 9.40
CA LYS A 99 -11.00 -8.37 10.58
C LYS A 99 -9.51 -8.22 10.30
N ILE A 100 -8.98 -9.03 9.39
CA ILE A 100 -7.56 -8.95 9.02
C ILE A 100 -7.30 -7.64 8.29
N VAL A 101 -8.17 -7.27 7.37
CA VAL A 101 -8.07 -6.01 6.64
C VAL A 101 -8.17 -4.82 7.60
N ASP A 102 -9.12 -4.88 8.54
CA ASP A 102 -9.26 -3.84 9.56
C ASP A 102 -7.98 -3.71 10.39
N SER A 103 -7.38 -4.84 10.75
CA SER A 103 -6.12 -4.86 11.52
C SER A 103 -4.97 -4.22 10.76
N ILE A 104 -4.88 -4.45 9.45
CA ILE A 104 -3.86 -3.82 8.62
C ILE A 104 -3.94 -2.30 8.77
N GLY A 105 -5.13 -1.75 8.63
CA GLY A 105 -5.34 -0.32 8.75
C GLY A 105 -4.97 0.23 10.12
N VAL A 106 -5.33 -0.49 11.17
CA VAL A 106 -5.04 -0.09 12.55
C VAL A 106 -3.53 -0.12 12.82
N ILE A 107 -2.86 -1.19 12.41
CA ILE A 107 -1.42 -1.34 12.65
C ILE A 107 -0.62 -0.26 11.91
N LEU A 108 -1.03 0.09 10.70
CA LEU A 108 -0.31 1.06 9.89
C LEU A 108 -0.60 2.51 10.26
N GLU A 109 -1.64 2.77 11.06
CA GLU A 109 -2.05 4.14 11.39
C GLU A 109 -0.92 4.92 12.05
N LYS A 110 -0.26 4.37 13.06
CA LYS A 110 0.79 5.08 13.77
C LYS A 110 2.00 5.39 12.89
N PRO A 111 2.61 4.42 12.19
CA PRO A 111 3.73 4.78 11.30
C PRO A 111 3.33 5.76 10.20
N TYR A 112 2.10 5.66 9.71
CA TYR A 112 1.59 6.61 8.71
C TYR A 112 1.57 8.03 9.27
N GLU A 113 1.01 8.20 10.46
CA GLU A 113 0.91 9.52 11.09
C GLU A 113 2.28 10.05 11.51
N ASP A 114 3.13 9.19 12.06
CA ASP A 114 4.49 9.59 12.48
C ASP A 114 5.29 10.12 11.29
N ALA A 115 5.15 9.53 10.13
CA ALA A 115 5.88 9.95 8.94
C ALA A 115 5.44 11.34 8.45
N ARG A 116 4.25 11.79 8.83
CA ARG A 116 3.66 13.04 8.33
C ARG A 116 3.60 14.17 9.36
N THR A 117 4.00 13.89 10.58
CA THR A 117 3.98 14.90 11.67
C THR A 117 5.36 15.45 11.98
N LYS A 118 6.35 15.16 11.19
CA LYS A 118 7.73 15.66 11.37
C LYS A 118 7.91 17.02 10.74
#